data_31c397943522f5366eef60018e538c00
#
_entry.id   31c397943522f5366eef60018e538c00
#
_cell.length_a   1.000
_cell.length_b   1.000
_cell.length_c   1.000
_cell.angle_alpha   90.00
_cell.angle_beta   90.00
_cell.angle_gamma   90.00
#
_symmetry.space_group_name_H-M   'P 1'
#
loop_
_entity.id
_entity.type
_entity.pdbx_description
1 polymer ?
#
loop_
_entity_poly.entity_id
_entity_poly.type
_entity_poly.pdbx_seq_one_letter_code
_entity_poly.pdbx_strand_id
1 'polypeptide(L)'
;MSAIERRVVDFFEKNMIWFLYGFITLTALVLRYQFVDWRMPDYNSYLEPWFLELQAAGGLQGLGEIIGNYNVLYLFLMALLTYIPLEPIVLIKGLSVSLDLFGACLGAVLCRGNHKTINNMTSVLAYGVLLVLPNVFINSSVWAQCDFSYTAFIMLSVYFLVKDKFRWAVIAFGIAFCFKLQAVFFLPVLLVYYVVKKKFSILEFLWWPGMWLLTSLPALLMGRSFDSIVRIYKDQVTLYKWMTLSYPNIYYLFQKTDSEMEGYANFSEMAILLTFFILATGCVYAVRKKLVNNCKNLLCFSAWIAFTCVMFLPAMH
;
A
#
# COMPACT_ATOMS: atom_id res chain seq x y z
N MET A 1 -38.92 -25.82 -20.39
CA MET A 1 -38.09 -25.73 -19.18
C MET A 1 -38.89 -26.28 -18.01
N SER A 2 -38.40 -27.30 -17.33
CA SER A 2 -39.08 -27.87 -16.15
C SER A 2 -39.07 -26.87 -14.96
N ALA A 3 -39.91 -27.12 -13.95
CA ALA A 3 -39.94 -26.26 -12.76
C ALA A 3 -38.57 -26.27 -11.99
N ILE A 4 -37.84 -27.38 -12.07
CA ILE A 4 -36.50 -27.52 -11.46
C ILE A 4 -35.49 -26.68 -12.24
N GLU A 5 -35.44 -26.79 -13.57
CA GLU A 5 -34.55 -26.01 -14.42
C GLU A 5 -34.77 -24.51 -14.21
N ARG A 6 -36.00 -24.06 -14.15
CA ARG A 6 -36.35 -22.65 -13.90
C ARG A 6 -35.80 -22.18 -12.55
N ARG A 7 -35.98 -22.97 -11.47
CA ARG A 7 -35.43 -22.63 -10.15
C ARG A 7 -33.91 -22.55 -10.14
N VAL A 8 -33.25 -23.43 -10.88
CA VAL A 8 -31.79 -23.43 -11.00
C VAL A 8 -31.33 -22.17 -11.74
N VAL A 9 -31.97 -21.83 -12.87
CA VAL A 9 -31.62 -20.60 -13.63
C VAL A 9 -31.86 -19.36 -12.80
N ASP A 10 -33.03 -19.25 -12.16
CA ASP A 10 -33.37 -18.10 -11.28
C ASP A 10 -32.33 -17.96 -10.13
N PHE A 11 -31.86 -19.06 -9.57
CA PHE A 11 -30.84 -19.05 -8.54
C PHE A 11 -29.51 -18.52 -9.08
N PHE A 12 -29.06 -18.95 -10.27
CA PHE A 12 -27.81 -18.46 -10.88
C PHE A 12 -27.95 -16.97 -11.28
N GLU A 13 -29.06 -16.57 -11.88
CA GLU A 13 -29.29 -15.18 -12.25
C GLU A 13 -29.24 -14.26 -11.03
N LYS A 14 -29.92 -14.64 -9.95
CA LYS A 14 -29.95 -13.87 -8.69
C LYS A 14 -28.56 -13.75 -8.04
N ASN A 15 -27.72 -14.75 -8.16
CA ASN A 15 -26.42 -14.80 -7.50
C ASN A 15 -25.24 -14.63 -8.46
N MET A 16 -25.48 -14.29 -9.72
CA MET A 16 -24.46 -14.21 -10.78
C MET A 16 -23.26 -13.34 -10.36
N ILE A 17 -23.49 -12.18 -9.74
CA ILE A 17 -22.42 -11.28 -9.27
C ILE A 17 -21.52 -11.96 -8.24
N TRP A 18 -22.08 -12.72 -7.31
CA TRP A 18 -21.28 -13.45 -6.31
C TRP A 18 -20.52 -14.61 -6.91
N PHE A 19 -21.09 -15.29 -7.89
CA PHE A 19 -20.35 -16.31 -8.66
C PHE A 19 -19.18 -15.70 -9.42
N LEU A 20 -19.33 -14.50 -9.99
CA LEU A 20 -18.24 -13.80 -10.66
C LEU A 20 -17.12 -13.42 -9.68
N TYR A 21 -17.44 -12.91 -8.47
CA TYR A 21 -16.43 -12.70 -7.42
C TYR A 21 -15.69 -13.99 -7.09
N GLY A 22 -16.40 -15.08 -6.86
CA GLY A 22 -15.80 -16.39 -6.56
C GLY A 22 -14.91 -16.88 -7.69
N PHE A 23 -15.38 -16.80 -8.94
CA PHE A 23 -14.63 -17.20 -10.12
C PHE A 23 -13.35 -16.38 -10.31
N ILE A 24 -13.45 -15.04 -10.19
CA ILE A 24 -12.30 -14.13 -10.30
C ILE A 24 -11.29 -14.43 -9.19
N THR A 25 -11.75 -14.62 -7.96
CA THR A 25 -10.88 -14.93 -6.83
C THR A 25 -10.14 -16.25 -7.06
N LEU A 26 -10.87 -17.31 -7.44
CA LEU A 26 -10.28 -18.61 -7.73
C LEU A 26 -9.25 -18.52 -8.85
N THR A 27 -9.60 -17.86 -9.95
CA THR A 27 -8.68 -17.66 -11.09
C THR A 27 -7.43 -16.89 -10.65
N ALA A 28 -7.60 -15.80 -9.88
CA ALA A 28 -6.48 -15.01 -9.38
C ALA A 28 -5.57 -15.81 -8.44
N LEU A 29 -6.13 -16.68 -7.59
CA LEU A 29 -5.35 -17.54 -6.70
C LEU A 29 -4.64 -18.66 -7.47
N VAL A 30 -5.29 -19.29 -8.45
CA VAL A 30 -4.68 -20.31 -9.31
C VAL A 30 -3.51 -19.72 -10.11
N LEU A 31 -3.68 -18.53 -10.67
CA LEU A 31 -2.59 -17.81 -11.35
C LEU A 31 -1.41 -17.54 -10.41
N ARG A 32 -1.67 -17.08 -9.18
CA ARG A 32 -0.63 -16.81 -8.19
C ARG A 32 0.09 -18.06 -7.71
N TYR A 33 -0.63 -19.15 -7.60
CA TYR A 33 -0.08 -20.45 -7.21
C TYR A 33 0.99 -20.94 -8.18
N GLN A 34 0.90 -20.61 -9.49
CA GLN A 34 1.92 -20.99 -10.48
C GLN A 34 3.31 -20.38 -10.17
N PHE A 35 3.36 -19.33 -9.38
CA PHE A 35 4.59 -18.61 -9.02
C PHE A 35 4.98 -18.81 -7.55
N VAL A 36 4.33 -19.73 -6.82
CA VAL A 36 4.55 -19.89 -5.38
C VAL A 36 6.02 -20.20 -5.06
N ASP A 37 6.68 -21.01 -5.86
CA ASP A 37 8.08 -21.43 -5.65
C ASP A 37 9.11 -20.48 -6.30
N TRP A 38 8.68 -19.43 -6.98
CA TRP A 38 9.62 -18.49 -7.62
C TRP A 38 10.29 -17.62 -6.56
N ARG A 39 11.64 -17.69 -6.56
CA ARG A 39 12.50 -16.99 -5.61
C ARG A 39 13.28 -15.91 -6.35
N MET A 40 12.83 -14.66 -6.23
CA MET A 40 13.49 -13.50 -6.82
C MET A 40 14.66 -13.02 -5.92
N PRO A 41 15.60 -12.22 -6.45
CA PRO A 41 16.77 -11.76 -5.69
C PRO A 41 16.43 -11.12 -4.34
N ASP A 42 15.41 -10.27 -4.28
CA ASP A 42 15.00 -9.60 -3.04
C ASP A 42 14.50 -10.59 -1.98
N TYR A 43 13.79 -11.65 -2.41
CA TYR A 43 13.37 -12.71 -1.50
C TYR A 43 14.59 -13.42 -0.89
N ASN A 44 15.53 -13.86 -1.75
CA ASN A 44 16.70 -14.61 -1.32
C ASN A 44 17.68 -13.76 -0.46
N SER A 45 17.83 -12.47 -0.80
CA SER A 45 18.80 -11.60 -0.16
C SER A 45 18.29 -10.93 1.12
N TYR A 46 16.96 -10.80 1.27
CA TYR A 46 16.37 -10.02 2.36
C TYR A 46 15.24 -10.76 3.07
N LEU A 47 14.14 -11.11 2.38
CA LEU A 47 12.92 -11.56 3.04
C LEU A 47 13.07 -12.92 3.72
N GLU A 48 13.70 -13.88 3.05
CA GLU A 48 13.96 -15.21 3.62
C GLU A 48 14.96 -15.14 4.78
N PRO A 49 16.14 -14.49 4.67
CA PRO A 49 17.03 -14.27 5.80
C PRO A 49 16.34 -13.63 7.02
N TRP A 50 15.60 -12.56 6.83
CA TRP A 50 14.88 -11.91 7.94
C TRP A 50 13.84 -12.81 8.59
N PHE A 51 13.12 -13.61 7.79
CA PHE A 51 12.16 -14.57 8.32
C PHE A 51 12.86 -15.64 9.17
N LEU A 52 13.98 -16.19 8.68
CA LEU A 52 14.75 -17.21 9.39
C LEU A 52 15.42 -16.66 10.66
N GLU A 53 15.92 -15.42 10.61
CA GLU A 53 16.45 -14.73 11.79
C GLU A 53 15.36 -14.52 12.85
N LEU A 54 14.16 -14.04 12.46
CA LEU A 54 13.03 -13.93 13.36
C LEU A 54 12.65 -15.30 13.96
N GLN A 55 12.61 -16.34 13.14
CA GLN A 55 12.29 -17.69 13.59
C GLN A 55 13.33 -18.23 14.58
N ALA A 56 14.62 -18.06 14.30
CA ALA A 56 15.72 -18.48 15.15
C ALA A 56 15.72 -17.74 16.50
N ALA A 57 15.35 -16.45 16.49
CA ALA A 57 15.21 -15.63 17.68
C ALA A 57 13.90 -15.85 18.47
N GLY A 58 13.10 -16.88 18.11
CA GLY A 58 11.85 -17.22 18.81
C GLY A 58 10.63 -16.44 18.35
N GLY A 59 10.60 -16.02 17.09
CA GLY A 59 9.45 -15.35 16.47
C GLY A 59 9.25 -13.93 17.02
N LEU A 60 8.22 -13.73 17.84
CA LEU A 60 7.94 -12.40 18.42
C LEU A 60 9.09 -11.85 19.27
N GLN A 61 9.87 -12.71 19.93
CA GLN A 61 11.04 -12.29 20.71
C GLN A 61 12.12 -11.65 19.82
N GLY A 62 12.27 -12.13 18.58
CA GLY A 62 13.19 -11.58 17.60
C GLY A 62 12.91 -10.12 17.22
N LEU A 63 11.71 -9.58 17.52
CA LEU A 63 11.42 -8.16 17.31
C LEU A 63 12.27 -7.23 18.20
N GLY A 64 12.86 -7.74 19.28
CA GLY A 64 13.81 -7.01 20.12
C GLY A 64 15.14 -6.74 19.42
N GLU A 65 15.49 -7.53 18.43
CA GLU A 65 16.71 -7.41 17.65
C GLU A 65 16.56 -6.48 16.44
N ILE A 66 17.69 -6.06 15.88
CA ILE A 66 17.70 -5.23 14.66
C ILE A 66 17.78 -6.17 13.46
N ILE A 67 16.62 -6.67 13.04
CA ILE A 67 16.48 -7.54 11.87
C ILE A 67 15.93 -6.72 10.72
N GLY A 68 16.63 -6.75 9.59
CA GLY A 68 16.19 -6.09 8.37
C GLY A 68 16.04 -4.56 8.46
N ASN A 69 15.59 -3.97 7.36
CA ASN A 69 15.37 -2.52 7.23
C ASN A 69 13.90 -2.17 6.95
N TYR A 70 12.98 -3.14 7.09
CA TYR A 70 11.53 -2.87 7.01
C TYR A 70 10.97 -2.33 8.33
N ASN A 71 9.84 -1.65 8.22
CA ASN A 71 9.12 -1.10 9.36
C ASN A 71 8.60 -2.20 10.29
N VAL A 72 8.51 -1.89 11.58
CA VAL A 72 8.17 -2.87 12.62
C VAL A 72 6.86 -3.61 12.37
N LEU A 73 5.85 -2.95 11.80
CA LEU A 73 4.56 -3.59 11.51
C LEU A 73 4.72 -4.81 10.58
N TYR A 74 5.52 -4.68 9.52
CA TYR A 74 5.73 -5.80 8.60
C TYR A 74 6.53 -6.93 9.27
N LEU A 75 7.59 -6.59 10.01
CA LEU A 75 8.37 -7.56 10.76
C LEU A 75 7.53 -8.27 11.84
N PHE A 76 6.60 -7.56 12.47
CA PHE A 76 5.65 -8.15 13.41
C PHE A 76 4.74 -9.19 12.74
N LEU A 77 4.23 -8.88 11.55
CA LEU A 77 3.44 -9.84 10.78
C LEU A 77 4.29 -11.06 10.38
N MET A 78 5.53 -10.85 9.92
CA MET A 78 6.46 -11.95 9.63
C MET A 78 6.74 -12.78 10.86
N ALA A 79 6.99 -12.17 12.02
CA ALA A 79 7.22 -12.87 13.28
C ALA A 79 6.03 -13.76 13.69
N LEU A 80 4.80 -13.30 13.46
CA LEU A 80 3.60 -14.14 13.69
C LEU A 80 3.55 -15.34 12.74
N LEU A 81 3.99 -15.19 11.50
CA LEU A 81 4.01 -16.27 10.53
C LEU A 81 5.05 -17.36 10.86
N THR A 82 6.11 -17.05 11.62
CA THR A 82 7.13 -18.05 12.01
C THR A 82 6.60 -19.20 12.87
N TYR A 83 5.42 -19.02 13.48
CA TYR A 83 4.76 -20.09 14.25
C TYR A 83 3.96 -21.08 13.39
N ILE A 84 3.82 -20.80 12.09
CA ILE A 84 3.10 -21.67 11.16
C ILE A 84 4.10 -22.61 10.49
N PRO A 85 3.93 -23.94 10.54
CA PRO A 85 4.89 -24.92 10.01
C PRO A 85 4.75 -25.08 8.49
N LEU A 86 4.98 -23.99 7.74
CA LEU A 86 5.03 -23.94 6.29
C LEU A 86 6.31 -23.25 5.83
N GLU A 87 6.68 -23.43 4.57
CA GLU A 87 7.85 -22.78 4.01
C GLU A 87 7.73 -21.24 4.05
N PRO A 88 8.83 -20.52 4.36
CA PRO A 88 8.83 -19.05 4.44
C PRO A 88 8.25 -18.37 3.19
N ILE A 89 8.56 -18.90 2.00
CA ILE A 89 8.08 -18.32 0.73
C ILE A 89 6.56 -18.36 0.61
N VAL A 90 5.94 -19.47 1.04
CA VAL A 90 4.48 -19.64 1.01
C VAL A 90 3.82 -18.65 1.97
N LEU A 91 4.39 -18.48 3.16
CA LEU A 91 3.86 -17.59 4.20
C LEU A 91 3.99 -16.12 3.80
N ILE A 92 5.15 -15.71 3.32
CA ILE A 92 5.42 -14.32 2.92
C ILE A 92 4.55 -13.93 1.72
N LYS A 93 4.48 -14.79 0.68
CA LYS A 93 3.58 -14.55 -0.47
C LYS A 93 2.12 -14.60 -0.06
N GLY A 94 1.75 -15.53 0.82
CA GLY A 94 0.39 -15.64 1.35
C GLY A 94 -0.07 -14.38 2.08
N LEU A 95 0.81 -13.75 2.87
CA LEU A 95 0.55 -12.45 3.50
C LEU A 95 0.30 -11.37 2.45
N SER A 96 1.19 -11.25 1.46
CA SER A 96 1.08 -10.24 0.41
C SER A 96 -0.20 -10.42 -0.42
N VAL A 97 -0.52 -11.66 -0.81
CA VAL A 97 -1.75 -12.00 -1.56
C VAL A 97 -3.01 -11.71 -0.73
N SER A 98 -2.97 -11.94 0.58
CA SER A 98 -4.10 -11.59 1.47
C SER A 98 -4.37 -10.09 1.49
N LEU A 99 -3.32 -9.28 1.46
CA LEU A 99 -3.42 -7.82 1.38
C LEU A 99 -3.85 -7.35 -0.02
N ASP A 100 -3.48 -8.06 -1.10
CA ASP A 100 -4.02 -7.84 -2.44
C ASP A 100 -5.54 -8.04 -2.48
N LEU A 101 -6.02 -9.14 -1.90
CA LEU A 101 -7.47 -9.42 -1.79
C LEU A 101 -8.20 -8.35 -1.00
N PHE A 102 -7.62 -7.91 0.13
CA PHE A 102 -8.16 -6.83 0.93
C PHE A 102 -8.28 -5.52 0.12
N GLY A 103 -7.21 -5.13 -0.60
CA GLY A 103 -7.22 -3.94 -1.45
C GLY A 103 -8.21 -4.06 -2.62
N ALA A 104 -8.34 -5.25 -3.22
CA ALA A 104 -9.32 -5.49 -4.28
C ALA A 104 -10.77 -5.34 -3.76
N CYS A 105 -11.06 -5.84 -2.54
CA CYS A 105 -12.34 -5.62 -1.87
C CYS A 105 -12.62 -4.13 -1.66
N LEU A 106 -11.62 -3.35 -1.24
CA LEU A 106 -11.75 -1.89 -1.10
C LEU A 106 -12.01 -1.22 -2.44
N GLY A 107 -11.34 -1.66 -3.51
CA GLY A 107 -11.62 -1.20 -4.87
C GLY A 107 -13.06 -1.42 -5.28
N ALA A 108 -13.60 -2.62 -5.03
CA ALA A 108 -15.01 -2.91 -5.26
C ALA A 108 -15.95 -1.96 -4.49
N VAL A 109 -15.62 -1.69 -3.22
CA VAL A 109 -16.41 -0.78 -2.37
C VAL A 109 -16.33 0.67 -2.85
N LEU A 110 -15.15 1.15 -3.25
CA LEU A 110 -14.95 2.50 -3.74
C LEU A 110 -15.64 2.73 -5.11
N CYS A 111 -15.61 1.72 -5.97
CA CYS A 111 -16.17 1.78 -7.32
C CYS A 111 -17.66 1.40 -7.41
N ARG A 112 -18.35 1.11 -6.29
CA ARG A 112 -19.77 0.74 -6.31
C ARG A 112 -20.72 1.85 -6.78
N GLY A 113 -20.21 3.09 -6.91
CA GLY A 113 -21.02 4.24 -7.32
C GLY A 113 -22.17 4.52 -6.33
N ASN A 114 -23.36 4.72 -6.87
CA ASN A 114 -24.59 4.97 -6.07
C ASN A 114 -25.24 3.70 -5.52
N HIS A 115 -24.69 2.51 -5.82
CA HIS A 115 -25.24 1.25 -5.30
C HIS A 115 -25.01 1.13 -3.79
N LYS A 116 -25.99 0.59 -3.06
CA LYS A 116 -25.88 0.37 -1.61
C LYS A 116 -24.87 -0.74 -1.27
N THR A 117 -24.73 -1.70 -2.17
CA THR A 117 -23.88 -2.89 -2.00
C THR A 117 -22.88 -3.03 -3.15
N ILE A 118 -21.92 -3.94 -3.01
CA ILE A 118 -20.97 -4.32 -4.07
C ILE A 118 -21.59 -5.32 -5.08
N ASN A 119 -22.86 -5.66 -4.94
CA ASN A 119 -23.58 -6.56 -5.85
C ASN A 119 -23.94 -5.85 -7.17
N ASN A 120 -22.92 -5.43 -7.92
CA ASN A 120 -23.04 -4.76 -9.20
C ASN A 120 -21.78 -4.99 -10.06
N MET A 121 -21.92 -4.87 -11.37
CA MET A 121 -20.83 -5.16 -12.32
C MET A 121 -19.62 -4.23 -12.18
N THR A 122 -19.84 -2.95 -11.86
CA THR A 122 -18.72 -1.99 -11.68
C THR A 122 -17.83 -2.39 -10.53
N SER A 123 -18.39 -2.86 -9.41
CA SER A 123 -17.66 -3.38 -8.27
C SER A 123 -16.87 -4.66 -8.62
N VAL A 124 -17.51 -5.58 -9.36
CA VAL A 124 -16.85 -6.82 -9.83
C VAL A 124 -15.67 -6.51 -10.73
N LEU A 125 -15.86 -5.59 -11.69
CA LEU A 125 -14.78 -5.17 -12.59
C LEU A 125 -13.61 -4.53 -11.83
N ALA A 126 -13.90 -3.62 -10.89
CA ALA A 126 -12.86 -3.00 -10.07
C ALA A 126 -12.08 -4.04 -9.24
N TYR A 127 -12.79 -5.00 -8.64
CA TYR A 127 -12.20 -6.12 -7.91
C TYR A 127 -11.27 -6.96 -8.80
N GLY A 128 -11.78 -7.38 -9.96
CA GLY A 128 -11.04 -8.23 -10.89
C GLY A 128 -9.82 -7.53 -11.47
N VAL A 129 -9.99 -6.27 -11.90
CA VAL A 129 -8.87 -5.47 -12.44
C VAL A 129 -7.74 -5.36 -11.42
N LEU A 130 -8.04 -5.03 -10.16
CA LEU A 130 -7.02 -4.91 -9.13
C LEU A 130 -6.28 -6.24 -8.86
N LEU A 131 -6.98 -7.37 -8.91
CA LEU A 131 -6.34 -8.68 -8.69
C LEU A 131 -5.45 -9.13 -9.85
N VAL A 132 -5.74 -8.72 -11.07
CA VAL A 132 -4.96 -9.12 -12.26
C VAL A 132 -4.03 -8.01 -12.76
N LEU A 133 -4.07 -6.82 -12.13
CA LEU A 133 -3.18 -5.72 -12.50
C LEU A 133 -1.71 -6.18 -12.36
N PRO A 134 -0.90 -6.08 -13.42
CA PRO A 134 0.46 -6.61 -13.41
C PRO A 134 1.29 -6.13 -12.21
N ASN A 135 1.20 -4.86 -11.87
CA ASN A 135 1.95 -4.31 -10.73
C ASN A 135 1.56 -4.94 -9.39
N VAL A 136 0.29 -5.30 -9.18
CA VAL A 136 -0.18 -5.96 -7.96
C VAL A 136 0.22 -7.43 -7.99
N PHE A 137 -0.14 -8.13 -9.09
CA PHE A 137 0.10 -9.56 -9.24
C PHE A 137 1.59 -9.92 -9.20
N ILE A 138 2.44 -9.23 -9.99
CA ILE A 138 3.87 -9.51 -10.06
C ILE A 138 4.54 -9.17 -8.72
N ASN A 139 4.18 -8.04 -8.11
CA ASN A 139 4.77 -7.60 -6.85
C ASN A 139 4.57 -8.65 -5.74
N SER A 140 3.35 -9.12 -5.52
CA SER A 140 3.05 -10.07 -4.43
C SER A 140 3.48 -11.50 -4.75
N SER A 141 3.22 -11.98 -5.98
CA SER A 141 3.30 -13.41 -6.29
C SER A 141 4.62 -13.83 -6.93
N VAL A 142 5.27 -12.94 -7.68
CA VAL A 142 6.58 -13.20 -8.28
C VAL A 142 7.69 -12.69 -7.37
N TRP A 143 7.64 -11.40 -6.98
CA TRP A 143 8.68 -10.73 -6.19
C TRP A 143 8.55 -10.97 -4.67
N ALA A 144 7.44 -11.53 -4.19
CA ALA A 144 7.14 -11.72 -2.76
C ALA A 144 7.12 -10.39 -1.96
N GLN A 145 6.94 -9.25 -2.63
CA GLN A 145 6.93 -7.93 -2.01
C GLN A 145 5.53 -7.59 -1.48
N CYS A 146 5.48 -6.65 -0.53
CA CYS A 146 4.26 -6.23 0.15
C CYS A 146 3.81 -4.81 -0.20
N ASP A 147 4.23 -4.27 -1.35
CA ASP A 147 4.01 -2.85 -1.68
C ASP A 147 2.55 -2.47 -1.84
N PHE A 148 1.71 -3.40 -2.25
CA PHE A 148 0.29 -3.14 -2.31
C PHE A 148 -0.37 -2.97 -0.91
N SER A 149 0.30 -3.42 0.16
CA SER A 149 -0.21 -3.31 1.53
C SER A 149 -0.49 -1.86 1.93
N TYR A 150 0.52 -0.98 1.80
CA TYR A 150 0.31 0.42 2.14
C TYR A 150 -0.70 1.10 1.21
N THR A 151 -0.74 0.71 -0.07
CA THR A 151 -1.72 1.21 -1.03
C THR A 151 -3.15 0.82 -0.62
N ALA A 152 -3.37 -0.41 -0.16
CA ALA A 152 -4.67 -0.86 0.34
C ALA A 152 -5.13 -0.01 1.54
N PHE A 153 -4.24 0.29 2.48
CA PHE A 153 -4.59 1.17 3.61
C PHE A 153 -4.76 2.64 3.21
N ILE A 154 -4.09 3.14 2.17
CA ILE A 154 -4.40 4.44 1.56
C ILE A 154 -5.81 4.41 0.93
N MET A 155 -6.18 3.34 0.22
CA MET A 155 -7.53 3.17 -0.32
C MET A 155 -8.57 3.14 0.80
N LEU A 156 -8.27 2.51 1.94
CA LEU A 156 -9.12 2.54 3.14
C LEU A 156 -9.23 3.96 3.71
N SER A 157 -8.14 4.73 3.73
CA SER A 157 -8.16 6.14 4.12
C SER A 157 -9.08 6.95 3.20
N VAL A 158 -8.96 6.79 1.88
CA VAL A 158 -9.87 7.43 0.90
C VAL A 158 -11.32 7.03 1.14
N TYR A 159 -11.60 5.75 1.40
CA TYR A 159 -12.95 5.30 1.74
C TYR A 159 -13.53 6.03 2.94
N PHE A 160 -12.74 6.22 3.99
CA PHE A 160 -13.18 6.97 5.18
C PHE A 160 -13.35 8.46 4.89
N LEU A 161 -12.53 9.07 4.02
CA LEU A 161 -12.73 10.45 3.57
C LEU A 161 -14.05 10.60 2.80
N VAL A 162 -14.38 9.65 1.91
CA VAL A 162 -15.67 9.62 1.19
C VAL A 162 -16.85 9.52 2.16
N LYS A 163 -16.64 8.90 3.33
CA LYS A 163 -17.65 8.78 4.39
C LYS A 163 -17.66 9.93 5.40
N ASP A 164 -16.88 10.99 5.18
CA ASP A 164 -16.68 12.09 6.13
C ASP A 164 -16.19 11.63 7.54
N LYS A 165 -15.45 10.51 7.59
CA LYS A 165 -14.89 9.92 8.83
C LYS A 165 -13.39 10.20 8.93
N PHE A 166 -13.03 11.45 9.14
CA PHE A 166 -11.64 11.93 9.07
C PHE A 166 -10.69 11.20 10.03
N ARG A 167 -11.07 11.00 11.29
CA ARG A 167 -10.28 10.24 12.27
C ARG A 167 -9.86 8.88 11.73
N TRP A 168 -10.81 8.11 11.21
CA TRP A 168 -10.54 6.79 10.65
C TRP A 168 -9.68 6.84 9.39
N ALA A 169 -9.80 7.92 8.61
CA ALA A 169 -8.93 8.15 7.47
C ALA A 169 -7.47 8.37 7.91
N VAL A 170 -7.24 9.15 8.98
CA VAL A 170 -5.90 9.37 9.53
C VAL A 170 -5.33 8.09 10.17
N ILE A 171 -6.17 7.30 10.85
CA ILE A 171 -5.77 6.00 11.39
C ILE A 171 -5.33 5.04 10.27
N ALA A 172 -6.14 4.93 9.21
CA ALA A 172 -5.80 4.08 8.06
C ALA A 172 -4.51 4.56 7.36
N PHE A 173 -4.33 5.87 7.20
CA PHE A 173 -3.09 6.46 6.71
C PHE A 173 -1.90 6.14 7.63
N GLY A 174 -2.10 6.23 8.96
CA GLY A 174 -1.07 5.86 9.94
C GLY A 174 -0.63 4.41 9.80
N ILE A 175 -1.56 3.48 9.58
CA ILE A 175 -1.25 2.06 9.31
C ILE A 175 -0.48 1.92 7.99
N ALA A 176 -0.92 2.61 6.92
CA ALA A 176 -0.20 2.61 5.64
C ALA A 176 1.25 3.07 5.80
N PHE A 177 1.48 4.14 6.57
CA PHE A 177 2.81 4.66 6.89
C PHE A 177 3.66 3.65 7.69
N CYS A 178 3.02 2.87 8.57
CA CYS A 178 3.70 1.81 9.32
C CYS A 178 4.11 0.62 8.44
N PHE A 179 3.49 0.43 7.27
CA PHE A 179 3.96 -0.53 6.28
C PHE A 179 5.12 0.03 5.47
N LYS A 180 4.98 1.26 4.94
CA LYS A 180 5.98 1.85 4.06
C LYS A 180 5.98 3.37 4.14
N LEU A 181 7.19 3.96 4.19
CA LEU A 181 7.39 5.41 4.28
C LEU A 181 6.69 6.17 3.13
N GLN A 182 6.62 5.57 1.93
CA GLN A 182 6.00 6.17 0.74
C GLN A 182 4.52 6.55 0.95
N ALA A 183 3.85 5.97 1.94
CA ALA A 183 2.50 6.38 2.31
C ALA A 183 2.41 7.88 2.63
N VAL A 184 3.52 8.53 3.05
CA VAL A 184 3.58 9.97 3.33
C VAL A 184 3.17 10.84 2.13
N PHE A 185 3.30 10.31 0.91
CA PHE A 185 2.84 11.01 -0.30
C PHE A 185 1.33 11.28 -0.30
N PHE A 186 0.56 10.57 0.50
CA PHE A 186 -0.87 10.82 0.63
C PHE A 186 -1.22 11.95 1.63
N LEU A 187 -0.27 12.39 2.45
CA LEU A 187 -0.49 13.45 3.45
C LEU A 187 -1.09 14.74 2.86
N PRO A 188 -0.66 15.25 1.67
CA PRO A 188 -1.27 16.43 1.07
C PRO A 188 -2.79 16.30 0.85
N VAL A 189 -3.29 15.10 0.55
CA VAL A 189 -4.73 14.85 0.37
C VAL A 189 -5.47 15.04 1.70
N LEU A 190 -4.93 14.52 2.80
CA LEU A 190 -5.51 14.69 4.14
C LEU A 190 -5.51 16.15 4.56
N LEU A 191 -4.42 16.90 4.29
CA LEU A 191 -4.32 18.32 4.59
C LEU A 191 -5.34 19.15 3.79
N VAL A 192 -5.45 18.91 2.48
CA VAL A 192 -6.45 19.59 1.63
C VAL A 192 -7.87 19.26 2.11
N TYR A 193 -8.14 18.01 2.46
CA TYR A 193 -9.43 17.59 2.98
C TYR A 193 -9.76 18.33 4.29
N TYR A 194 -8.82 18.35 5.23
CA TYR A 194 -8.96 19.07 6.48
C TYR A 194 -9.30 20.56 6.27
N VAL A 195 -8.52 21.25 5.42
CA VAL A 195 -8.69 22.69 5.14
C VAL A 195 -10.03 22.99 4.45
N VAL A 196 -10.47 22.13 3.52
CA VAL A 196 -11.70 22.36 2.75
C VAL A 196 -12.93 22.04 3.59
N LYS A 197 -12.92 20.97 4.35
CA LYS A 197 -14.10 20.52 5.13
C LYS A 197 -14.33 21.37 6.38
N LYS A 198 -13.30 21.84 7.06
CA LYS A 198 -13.35 22.68 8.27
C LYS A 198 -14.24 22.11 9.40
N LYS A 199 -14.36 20.79 9.47
CA LYS A 199 -15.25 20.10 10.42
C LYS A 199 -14.51 19.35 11.53
N PHE A 200 -13.19 19.19 11.39
CA PHE A 200 -12.39 18.30 12.22
C PHE A 200 -11.35 19.10 13.01
N SER A 201 -10.94 18.55 14.14
CA SER A 201 -9.84 19.13 14.92
C SER A 201 -8.50 18.78 14.27
N ILE A 202 -7.52 19.69 14.37
CA ILE A 202 -6.12 19.42 14.01
C ILE A 202 -5.53 18.25 14.83
N LEU A 203 -6.05 18.05 16.04
CA LEU A 203 -5.64 16.97 16.93
C LEU A 203 -5.94 15.57 16.35
N GLU A 204 -6.83 15.45 15.37
CA GLU A 204 -7.07 14.18 14.69
C GLU A 204 -5.82 13.66 13.97
N PHE A 205 -4.89 14.52 13.57
CA PHE A 205 -3.62 14.11 13.00
C PHE A 205 -2.71 13.36 13.99
N LEU A 206 -2.94 13.49 15.29
CA LEU A 206 -2.20 12.73 16.32
C LEU A 206 -2.42 11.23 16.25
N TRP A 207 -3.50 10.79 15.60
CA TRP A 207 -3.71 9.35 15.35
C TRP A 207 -2.63 8.74 14.45
N TRP A 208 -2.02 9.51 13.55
CA TRP A 208 -0.90 9.01 12.74
C TRP A 208 0.32 8.61 13.59
N PRO A 209 0.98 9.52 14.33
CA PRO A 209 2.06 9.10 15.24
C PRO A 209 1.58 8.12 16.32
N GLY A 210 0.32 8.18 16.74
CA GLY A 210 -0.28 7.22 17.65
C GLY A 210 -0.28 5.81 17.08
N MET A 211 -0.65 5.63 15.80
CA MET A 211 -0.58 4.33 15.13
C MET A 211 0.85 3.84 14.95
N TRP A 212 1.78 4.73 14.63
CA TRP A 212 3.20 4.40 14.58
C TRP A 212 3.73 3.89 15.92
N LEU A 213 3.41 4.56 17.03
CA LEU A 213 3.77 4.10 18.38
C LEU A 213 3.12 2.76 18.71
N LEU A 214 1.83 2.60 18.43
CA LEU A 214 1.09 1.37 18.70
C LEU A 214 1.69 0.17 17.94
N THR A 215 2.01 0.34 16.67
CA THR A 215 2.60 -0.75 15.86
C THR A 215 4.07 -1.02 16.19
N SER A 216 4.77 -0.05 16.77
CA SER A 216 6.14 -0.21 17.28
C SER A 216 6.20 -0.85 18.67
N LEU A 217 5.09 -0.85 19.40
CA LEU A 217 5.03 -1.33 20.78
C LEU A 217 5.51 -2.78 20.96
N PRO A 218 5.18 -3.75 20.10
CA PRO A 218 5.72 -5.12 20.23
C PRO A 218 7.24 -5.17 20.26
N ALA A 219 7.92 -4.44 19.36
CA ALA A 219 9.38 -4.40 19.32
C ALA A 219 9.97 -3.70 20.55
N LEU A 220 9.35 -2.60 21.01
CA LEU A 220 9.76 -1.92 22.25
C LEU A 220 9.63 -2.83 23.48
N LEU A 221 8.55 -3.59 23.57
CA LEU A 221 8.33 -4.53 24.68
C LEU A 221 9.32 -5.70 24.66
N MET A 222 9.80 -6.08 23.48
CA MET A 222 10.86 -7.10 23.33
C MET A 222 12.28 -6.54 23.51
N GLY A 223 12.43 -5.26 23.86
CA GLY A 223 13.71 -4.64 24.21
C GLY A 223 14.40 -3.86 23.10
N ARG A 224 13.77 -3.71 21.91
CA ARG A 224 14.31 -2.88 20.83
C ARG A 224 14.33 -1.41 21.24
N SER A 225 15.44 -0.71 21.00
CA SER A 225 15.54 0.71 21.35
C SER A 225 14.68 1.60 20.45
N PHE A 226 14.10 2.67 21.03
CA PHE A 226 13.30 3.63 20.28
C PHE A 226 14.10 4.29 19.15
N ASP A 227 15.39 4.63 19.40
CA ASP A 227 16.27 5.21 18.38
C ASP A 227 16.45 4.28 17.16
N SER A 228 16.59 2.97 17.39
CA SER A 228 16.73 2.01 16.29
C SER A 228 15.48 1.95 15.40
N ILE A 229 14.28 2.12 15.97
CA ILE A 229 13.02 2.14 15.23
C ILE A 229 12.91 3.44 14.39
N VAL A 230 13.28 4.58 14.97
CA VAL A 230 13.30 5.86 14.23
C VAL A 230 14.34 5.84 13.11
N ARG A 231 15.47 5.20 13.35
CA ARG A 231 16.59 5.10 12.40
C ARG A 231 16.17 4.38 11.11
N ILE A 232 15.27 3.40 11.15
CA ILE A 232 14.74 2.73 9.94
C ILE A 232 14.26 3.76 8.91
N TYR A 233 13.50 4.75 9.32
CA TYR A 233 12.97 5.77 8.41
C TYR A 233 14.07 6.70 7.86
N LYS A 234 15.06 7.03 8.68
CA LYS A 234 16.21 7.83 8.23
C LYS A 234 17.04 7.08 7.20
N ASP A 235 17.32 5.80 7.47
CA ASP A 235 18.11 4.96 6.60
C ASP A 235 17.42 4.72 5.26
N GLN A 236 16.09 4.52 5.25
CA GLN A 236 15.32 4.38 4.01
C GLN A 236 15.41 5.62 3.09
N VAL A 237 15.47 6.83 3.64
CA VAL A 237 15.61 8.07 2.85
C VAL A 237 17.01 8.22 2.25
N THR A 238 18.04 7.68 2.92
CA THR A 238 19.45 7.89 2.55
C THR A 238 20.10 6.69 1.86
N LEU A 239 19.35 5.57 1.74
CA LEU A 239 19.88 4.29 1.28
C LEU A 239 20.38 4.34 -0.16
N TYR A 240 19.66 5.02 -1.04
CA TYR A 240 19.97 5.12 -2.45
C TYR A 240 20.20 6.58 -2.87
N LYS A 241 21.36 6.82 -3.50
CA LYS A 241 21.73 8.13 -4.05
C LYS A 241 21.58 8.15 -5.58
N TRP A 242 20.44 7.69 -6.08
CA TRP A 242 20.18 7.58 -7.51
C TRP A 242 19.01 8.49 -7.90
N MET A 243 19.05 9.06 -9.11
CA MET A 243 17.93 9.80 -9.65
C MET A 243 16.81 8.86 -10.11
N THR A 244 17.13 7.67 -10.59
CA THR A 244 16.14 6.76 -11.18
C THR A 244 16.17 5.33 -10.66
N LEU A 245 17.27 4.66 -10.47
CA LEU A 245 17.39 3.25 -10.03
C LEU A 245 16.33 2.34 -10.69
N SER A 246 16.28 2.29 -12.01
CA SER A 246 15.25 1.57 -12.80
C SER A 246 13.80 2.00 -12.50
N TYR A 247 13.62 3.12 -11.81
CA TYR A 247 12.33 3.67 -11.42
C TYR A 247 11.77 4.57 -12.54
N PRO A 248 10.53 4.40 -13.00
CA PRO A 248 9.98 5.08 -14.16
C PRO A 248 9.56 6.53 -13.84
N ASN A 249 10.52 7.36 -13.41
CA ASN A 249 10.33 8.80 -13.23
C ASN A 249 10.81 9.60 -14.45
N ILE A 250 10.55 10.90 -14.45
CA ILE A 250 10.92 11.76 -15.58
C ILE A 250 12.44 11.80 -15.85
N TYR A 251 13.25 11.58 -14.83
CA TYR A 251 14.71 11.63 -14.94
C TYR A 251 15.28 10.44 -15.70
N TYR A 252 14.53 9.33 -15.80
CA TYR A 252 14.90 8.19 -16.63
C TYR A 252 15.08 8.55 -18.11
N LEU A 253 14.38 9.56 -18.58
CA LEU A 253 14.50 10.06 -19.96
C LEU A 253 15.86 10.70 -20.27
N PHE A 254 16.57 11.16 -19.25
CA PHE A 254 17.84 11.87 -19.37
C PHE A 254 19.04 11.04 -18.91
N GLN A 255 18.81 9.89 -18.31
CA GLN A 255 19.84 9.01 -17.79
C GLN A 255 20.30 8.04 -18.89
N LYS A 256 21.61 8.03 -19.18
CA LYS A 256 22.21 7.13 -20.18
C LYS A 256 22.67 5.78 -19.63
N THR A 257 22.92 5.71 -18.32
CA THR A 257 23.42 4.51 -17.62
C THR A 257 22.88 4.49 -16.18
N ASP A 258 22.85 3.32 -15.55
CA ASP A 258 22.51 3.15 -14.11
C ASP A 258 23.63 3.60 -13.17
N SER A 259 24.62 4.35 -13.64
CA SER A 259 25.70 4.88 -12.82
C SER A 259 25.24 6.05 -11.96
N GLU A 260 25.88 6.23 -10.80
CA GLU A 260 25.70 7.43 -9.99
C GLU A 260 25.93 8.67 -10.85
N MET A 261 24.97 9.59 -10.88
CA MET A 261 25.15 10.84 -11.61
C MET A 261 26.12 11.73 -10.82
N GLU A 262 27.16 12.22 -11.49
CA GLU A 262 27.94 13.34 -10.97
C GLU A 262 27.01 14.51 -10.65
N GLY A 263 27.10 15.04 -9.43
CA GLY A 263 26.22 16.11 -8.95
C GLY A 263 24.84 15.67 -8.49
N TYR A 264 24.62 14.36 -8.22
CA TYR A 264 23.34 13.83 -7.71
C TYR A 264 22.73 14.72 -6.63
N ALA A 265 23.51 15.18 -5.65
CA ALA A 265 22.98 15.99 -4.55
C ALA A 265 22.27 17.25 -5.04
N ASN A 266 22.90 18.01 -5.95
CA ASN A 266 22.32 19.24 -6.49
C ASN A 266 21.06 18.97 -7.32
N PHE A 267 21.08 17.93 -8.17
CA PHE A 267 19.93 17.55 -8.98
C PHE A 267 18.78 17.01 -8.11
N SER A 268 19.07 16.22 -7.07
CA SER A 268 18.04 15.69 -6.18
C SER A 268 17.33 16.78 -5.40
N GLU A 269 18.05 17.78 -4.91
CA GLU A 269 17.47 18.94 -4.24
C GLU A 269 16.54 19.73 -5.18
N MET A 270 16.97 19.99 -6.40
CA MET A 270 16.14 20.65 -7.43
C MET A 270 14.87 19.83 -7.74
N ALA A 271 15.01 18.51 -7.87
CA ALA A 271 13.90 17.60 -8.13
C ALA A 271 12.88 17.61 -6.98
N ILE A 272 13.37 17.58 -5.75
CA ILE A 272 12.53 17.69 -4.54
C ILE A 272 11.81 19.03 -4.50
N LEU A 273 12.52 20.14 -4.72
CA LEU A 273 11.91 21.48 -4.74
C LEU A 273 10.85 21.62 -5.84
N LEU A 274 11.13 21.11 -7.05
CA LEU A 274 10.17 21.08 -8.15
C LEU A 274 8.91 20.28 -7.76
N THR A 275 9.11 19.11 -7.17
CA THR A 275 7.99 18.27 -6.72
C THR A 275 7.14 19.01 -5.69
N PHE A 276 7.75 19.63 -4.68
CA PHE A 276 7.03 20.42 -3.68
C PHE A 276 6.29 21.60 -4.32
N PHE A 277 6.87 22.28 -5.29
CA PHE A 277 6.21 23.38 -6.00
C PHE A 277 4.96 22.91 -6.76
N ILE A 278 5.08 21.79 -7.50
CA ILE A 278 3.96 21.19 -8.24
C ILE A 278 2.86 20.76 -7.26
N LEU A 279 3.22 20.04 -6.19
CA LEU A 279 2.27 19.60 -5.17
C LEU A 279 1.57 20.77 -4.47
N ALA A 280 2.32 21.80 -4.07
CA ALA A 280 1.75 22.98 -3.42
C ALA A 280 0.75 23.70 -4.33
N THR A 281 1.11 23.89 -5.61
CA THR A 281 0.23 24.49 -6.62
C THR A 281 -1.05 23.68 -6.79
N GLY A 282 -0.95 22.37 -6.91
CA GLY A 282 -2.10 21.46 -7.02
C GLY A 282 -2.96 21.46 -5.77
N CYS A 283 -2.35 21.50 -4.57
CA CYS A 283 -3.09 21.62 -3.30
C CYS A 283 -3.87 22.95 -3.21
N VAL A 284 -3.24 24.08 -3.56
CA VAL A 284 -3.93 25.38 -3.61
C VAL A 284 -5.10 25.35 -4.59
N TYR A 285 -4.90 24.78 -5.77
CA TYR A 285 -5.98 24.59 -6.76
C TYR A 285 -7.11 23.72 -6.19
N ALA A 286 -6.78 22.59 -5.56
CA ALA A 286 -7.74 21.67 -4.97
C ALA A 286 -8.56 22.31 -3.84
N VAL A 287 -7.92 23.14 -2.99
CA VAL A 287 -8.59 23.92 -1.95
C VAL A 287 -9.56 24.95 -2.56
N ARG A 288 -9.09 25.74 -3.53
CA ARG A 288 -9.91 26.78 -4.19
C ARG A 288 -11.12 26.18 -4.91
N LYS A 289 -10.94 25.06 -5.60
CA LYS A 289 -12.00 24.34 -6.33
C LYS A 289 -12.80 23.38 -5.46
N LYS A 290 -12.44 23.23 -4.17
CA LYS A 290 -13.08 22.29 -3.21
C LYS A 290 -13.20 20.86 -3.78
N LEU A 291 -12.16 20.38 -4.45
CA LEU A 291 -12.17 19.10 -5.17
C LEU A 291 -12.57 17.92 -4.28
N VAL A 292 -12.16 17.93 -3.02
CA VAL A 292 -12.42 16.85 -2.05
C VAL A 292 -13.90 16.72 -1.63
N ASN A 293 -14.78 17.62 -2.06
CA ASN A 293 -16.21 17.51 -1.78
C ASN A 293 -16.94 16.53 -2.69
N ASN A 294 -16.35 16.17 -3.82
CA ASN A 294 -16.87 15.19 -4.75
C ASN A 294 -15.98 13.94 -4.74
N CYS A 295 -16.60 12.77 -4.65
CA CYS A 295 -15.87 11.48 -4.56
C CYS A 295 -14.96 11.28 -5.78
N LYS A 296 -15.43 11.51 -7.01
CA LYS A 296 -14.63 11.38 -8.23
C LYS A 296 -13.42 12.31 -8.21
N ASN A 297 -13.64 13.57 -7.85
CA ASN A 297 -12.56 14.58 -7.79
C ASN A 297 -11.55 14.25 -6.68
N LEU A 298 -12.01 13.74 -5.53
CA LEU A 298 -11.12 13.27 -4.45
C LEU A 298 -10.23 12.12 -4.94
N LEU A 299 -10.81 11.12 -5.62
CA LEU A 299 -10.04 10.01 -6.19
C LEU A 299 -9.04 10.50 -7.24
N CYS A 300 -9.46 11.35 -8.17
CA CYS A 300 -8.57 11.93 -9.18
C CYS A 300 -7.45 12.75 -8.55
N PHE A 301 -7.74 13.54 -7.52
CA PHE A 301 -6.74 14.33 -6.81
C PHE A 301 -5.75 13.44 -6.05
N SER A 302 -6.23 12.38 -5.40
CA SER A 302 -5.38 11.39 -4.73
C SER A 302 -4.44 10.69 -5.71
N ALA A 303 -4.95 10.27 -6.87
CA ALA A 303 -4.15 9.66 -7.94
C ALA A 303 -3.13 10.65 -8.52
N TRP A 304 -3.53 11.92 -8.71
CA TRP A 304 -2.63 12.96 -9.19
C TRP A 304 -1.48 13.23 -8.21
N ILE A 305 -1.74 13.29 -6.91
CA ILE A 305 -0.71 13.43 -5.88
C ILE A 305 0.29 12.28 -5.96
N ALA A 306 -0.21 11.02 -5.96
CA ALA A 306 0.65 9.84 -6.04
C ALA A 306 1.49 9.86 -7.33
N PHE A 307 0.86 10.13 -8.48
CA PHE A 307 1.54 10.23 -9.77
C PHE A 307 2.63 11.32 -9.77
N THR A 308 2.35 12.49 -9.20
CA THR A 308 3.32 13.59 -9.14
C THR A 308 4.54 13.19 -8.30
N CYS A 309 4.34 12.55 -7.15
CA CYS A 309 5.43 12.07 -6.32
C CYS A 309 6.28 11.04 -7.08
N VAL A 310 5.64 10.06 -7.73
CA VAL A 310 6.33 9.02 -8.51
C VAL A 310 7.12 9.63 -9.67
N MET A 311 6.57 10.61 -10.37
CA MET A 311 7.18 11.16 -11.59
C MET A 311 8.30 12.15 -11.33
N PHE A 312 8.24 12.91 -10.24
CA PHE A 312 9.13 14.05 -10.03
C PHE A 312 10.09 13.92 -8.84
N LEU A 313 9.89 12.95 -7.93
CA LEU A 313 10.89 12.66 -6.91
C LEU A 313 12.05 11.83 -7.48
N PRO A 314 13.27 12.04 -6.96
CA PRO A 314 14.36 11.09 -7.19
C PRO A 314 13.96 9.69 -6.72
N ALA A 315 14.67 8.66 -7.17
CA ALA A 315 14.41 7.30 -6.73
C ALA A 315 14.48 7.21 -5.20
N MET A 316 13.36 6.85 -4.59
CA MET A 316 13.23 6.59 -3.16
C MET A 316 12.79 5.13 -3.00
N HIS A 317 13.51 4.42 -2.16
CA HIS A 317 13.22 3.00 -1.92
C HIS A 317 12.05 2.81 -0.97
#